data_c8f0d57e4e8c7280bc43edb44818d811
#
_entry.id   c8f0d57e4e8c7280bc43edb44818d811
#
_cell.length_a   1.000
_cell.length_b   1.000
_cell.length_c   1.000
_cell.angle_alpha   90.00
_cell.angle_beta   90.00
_cell.angle_gamma   90.00
#
_symmetry.space_group_name_H-M   'P 1'
#
loop_
_entity.id
_entity.type
_entity.pdbx_description
1 polymer ?
#
loop_
_entity_poly.entity_id
_entity_poly.type
_entity_poly.pdbx_seq_one_letter_code
_entity_poly.pdbx_strand_id
1 'polypeptide(L)'
;MTRDQSAQNEALLPAIGLSTWRQIAPYLPIGRETWRKLCIAGKAPKPIRLSEKCTVYSNAEVHRWLADPLGYRADPDLGEAA
;
A
#
# COMPACT_ATOMS: atom_id res chain seq x y z
N MET A 1 21.33 10.26 17.20
CA MET A 1 20.86 9.95 17.07
C MET A 1 20.63 9.42 16.71
N THR A 2 20.78 9.23 16.61
CA THR A 2 20.51 8.69 16.07
C THR A 2 19.67 7.92 16.06
N ARG A 3 19.03 7.72 16.64
CA ARG A 3 17.99 7.21 16.50
C ARG A 3 17.48 7.29 15.29
N ASP A 4 17.87 8.13 14.78
CA ASP A 4 17.47 8.39 13.57
C ASP A 4 17.65 7.38 12.62
N GLN A 5 18.63 6.66 12.66
CA GLN A 5 18.88 5.67 11.74
C GLN A 5 17.89 4.60 11.82
N SER A 6 17.54 4.21 12.97
CA SER A 6 16.55 3.22 13.11
C SER A 6 15.27 3.68 12.56
N ALA A 7 14.96 4.90 12.79
CA ALA A 7 13.75 5.46 12.27
C ALA A 7 13.73 5.43 10.79
N GLN A 8 14.87 5.68 10.19
CA GLN A 8 14.92 5.67 8.77
C GLN A 8 14.71 4.31 8.23
N ASN A 9 15.26 3.33 8.84
CA ASN A 9 15.07 1.98 8.39
C ASN A 9 13.64 1.61 8.51
N GLU A 10 13.01 2.01 9.57
CA GLU A 10 11.63 1.72 9.75
C GLU A 10 10.79 2.46 8.77
N ALA A 11 11.30 3.55 8.26
CA ALA A 11 10.56 4.35 7.32
C ALA A 11 10.60 3.79 5.92
N LEU A 12 11.27 2.71 5.68
CA LEU A 12 11.33 2.16 4.34
C LEU A 12 10.37 1.00 4.22
N LEU A 13 9.41 1.15 3.34
CA LEU A 13 8.48 0.07 3.07
C LEU A 13 9.20 -0.96 2.19
N PRO A 14 9.23 -2.22 2.58
CA PRO A 14 9.88 -3.23 1.73
C PRO A 14 9.26 -3.26 0.34
N ALA A 15 10.06 -3.64 -0.63
CA ALA A 15 9.59 -3.71 -2.01
C ALA A 15 8.82 -4.99 -2.30
N ILE A 16 8.95 -5.99 -1.46
CA ILE A 16 8.24 -7.25 -1.65
C ILE A 16 7.43 -7.54 -0.41
N GLY A 17 6.50 -8.46 -0.53
CA GLY A 17 5.68 -8.84 0.60
C GLY A 17 4.39 -8.09 0.65
N LEU A 18 3.70 -8.24 1.77
CA LEU A 18 2.38 -7.66 1.97
C LEU A 18 2.38 -6.84 3.25
N SER A 19 1.56 -5.80 3.28
CA SER A 19 1.47 -4.94 4.45
C SER A 19 0.03 -4.54 4.69
N THR A 20 -0.31 -4.33 5.96
CA THR A 20 -1.64 -3.84 6.32
C THR A 20 -1.68 -2.34 6.11
N TRP A 21 -2.90 -1.76 6.21
CA TRP A 21 -3.04 -0.31 6.13
C TRP A 21 -2.16 0.38 7.16
N ARG A 22 -2.13 -0.13 8.38
CA ARG A 22 -1.33 0.48 9.41
C ARG A 22 0.13 0.57 9.03
N GLN A 23 0.61 -0.44 8.30
CA GLN A 23 2.02 -0.47 7.93
C GLN A 23 2.32 0.44 6.75
N ILE A 24 1.37 0.64 5.84
CA ILE A 24 1.64 1.50 4.69
C ILE A 24 1.26 2.95 4.94
N ALA A 25 0.37 3.21 5.89
CA ALA A 25 -0.12 4.56 6.14
C ALA A 25 0.97 5.60 6.35
N PRO A 26 2.05 5.31 7.08
CA PRO A 26 3.07 6.34 7.29
C PRO A 26 3.76 6.81 6.02
N TYR A 27 3.68 6.04 4.94
CA TYR A 27 4.32 6.42 3.69
C TYR A 27 3.37 7.15 2.75
N LEU A 28 2.08 7.21 3.10
CA LEU A 28 1.08 7.77 2.21
C LEU A 28 0.72 9.18 2.64
N PRO A 29 0.54 10.10 1.68
CA PRO A 29 0.20 11.48 2.02
C PRO A 29 -1.30 11.67 2.23
N ILE A 30 -2.09 10.62 2.23
CA ILE A 30 -3.54 10.71 2.32
C ILE A 30 -4.04 9.84 3.45
N GLY A 31 -5.27 10.08 3.84
CA GLY A 31 -5.87 9.33 4.93
C GLY A 31 -6.52 8.05 4.45
N ARG A 32 -7.01 7.30 5.41
CA ARG A 32 -7.57 5.98 5.13
C ARG A 32 -8.80 6.05 4.23
N GLU A 33 -9.65 7.02 4.46
CA GLU A 33 -10.86 7.12 3.67
C GLU A 33 -10.57 7.45 2.22
N THR A 34 -9.64 8.35 1.99
CA THR A 34 -9.24 8.69 0.63
C THR A 34 -8.62 7.48 -0.06
N TRP A 35 -7.76 6.77 0.68
CA TRP A 35 -7.13 5.57 0.14
C TRP A 35 -8.19 4.54 -0.25
N ARG A 36 -9.17 4.35 0.63
CA ARG A 36 -10.22 3.38 0.36
C ARG A 36 -10.99 3.74 -0.91
N LYS A 37 -11.28 5.01 -1.08
CA LYS A 37 -12.00 5.46 -2.27
C LYS A 37 -11.19 5.24 -3.53
N LEU A 38 -9.89 5.48 -3.45
CA LEU A 38 -9.03 5.24 -4.60
C LEU A 38 -8.96 3.76 -4.92
N CYS A 39 -8.90 2.92 -3.90
CA CYS A 39 -8.86 1.48 -4.12
C CYS A 39 -10.12 1.01 -4.83
N ILE A 40 -11.26 1.51 -4.42
CA ILE A 40 -12.54 1.14 -5.02
C ILE A 40 -12.59 1.62 -6.47
N ALA A 41 -12.03 2.78 -6.74
CA ALA A 41 -12.04 3.34 -8.09
C ALA A 41 -11.00 2.72 -9.01
N GLY A 42 -10.16 1.83 -8.48
CA GLY A 42 -9.10 1.21 -9.29
C GLY A 42 -7.90 2.11 -9.47
N LYS A 43 -7.79 3.17 -8.68
CA LYS A 43 -6.69 4.11 -8.77
C LYS A 43 -5.68 3.92 -7.67
N ALA A 44 -5.79 2.87 -6.91
CA ALA A 44 -4.82 2.49 -5.90
C ALA A 44 -4.80 0.96 -5.85
N PRO A 45 -3.78 0.37 -5.21
CA PRO A 45 -3.66 -1.08 -5.20
C PRO A 45 -4.88 -1.76 -4.60
N LYS A 46 -5.29 -2.85 -5.19
CA LYS A 46 -6.44 -3.59 -4.69
C LYS A 46 -6.11 -4.26 -3.38
N PRO A 47 -7.02 -4.19 -2.41
CA PRO A 47 -6.78 -4.89 -1.14
C PRO A 47 -6.87 -6.39 -1.34
N ILE A 48 -6.07 -7.11 -0.58
CA ILE A 48 -6.05 -8.56 -0.58
C ILE A 48 -6.59 -9.02 0.76
N ARG A 49 -7.70 -9.74 0.74
CA ARG A 49 -8.30 -10.22 1.98
C ARG A 49 -7.75 -11.58 2.32
N LEU A 50 -6.95 -11.65 3.36
CA LEU A 50 -6.42 -12.92 3.81
C LEU A 50 -7.40 -13.64 4.73
N SER A 51 -8.22 -12.87 5.44
CA SER A 51 -9.25 -13.43 6.28
C SER A 51 -10.27 -12.34 6.53
N GLU A 52 -11.30 -12.64 7.30
CA GLU A 52 -12.32 -11.64 7.57
C GLU A 52 -11.76 -10.40 8.22
N LYS A 53 -10.72 -10.55 9.00
CA LYS A 53 -10.19 -9.41 9.73
C LYS A 53 -8.83 -8.98 9.25
N CYS A 54 -8.32 -9.58 8.19
CA CYS A 54 -6.99 -9.26 7.74
C CYS A 54 -6.99 -8.88 6.27
N THR A 55 -6.82 -7.60 6.01
CA THR A 55 -6.71 -7.07 4.66
C THR A 55 -5.32 -6.48 4.50
N VAL A 56 -4.64 -6.84 3.45
CA VAL A 56 -3.29 -6.36 3.19
C VAL A 56 -3.17 -5.85 1.76
N TYR A 57 -2.04 -5.23 1.47
CA TYR A 57 -1.75 -4.68 0.16
C TYR A 57 -0.38 -5.14 -0.28
N SER A 58 -0.20 -5.35 -1.57
CA SER A 58 1.10 -5.73 -2.11
C SER A 58 2.06 -4.56 -1.98
N ASN A 59 3.19 -4.77 -1.33
CA ASN A 59 4.17 -3.70 -1.17
C ASN A 59 4.67 -3.22 -2.53
N ALA A 60 4.85 -4.13 -3.47
CA ALA A 60 5.30 -3.74 -4.81
C ALA A 60 4.29 -2.81 -5.46
N GLU A 61 3.00 -3.08 -5.30
CA GLU A 61 1.99 -2.24 -5.89
C GLU A 61 1.89 -0.89 -5.18
N VAL A 62 2.10 -0.87 -3.88
CA VAL A 62 2.11 0.39 -3.14
C VAL A 62 3.27 1.25 -3.64
N HIS A 63 4.42 0.66 -3.89
CA HIS A 63 5.56 1.39 -4.44
C HIS A 63 5.24 1.94 -5.83
N ARG A 64 4.55 1.18 -6.65
CA ARG A 64 4.17 1.67 -7.97
C ARG A 64 3.22 2.86 -7.85
N TRP A 65 2.30 2.79 -6.89
CA TRP A 65 1.38 3.89 -6.66
C TRP A 65 2.14 5.13 -6.19
N LEU A 66 3.09 4.95 -5.28
CA LEU A 66 3.87 6.08 -4.77
C LEU A 66 4.68 6.72 -5.87
N ALA A 67 5.12 5.95 -6.85
CA ALA A 67 5.91 6.50 -7.93
C ALA A 67 5.07 7.36 -8.88
N ASP A 68 3.77 7.05 -9.01
CA ASP A 68 2.93 7.82 -9.92
C ASP A 68 1.48 7.73 -9.46
N PRO A 69 1.14 8.47 -8.41
CA PRO A 69 -0.21 8.34 -7.84
C PRO A 69 -1.32 8.72 -8.79
N LEU A 70 -1.09 9.69 -9.66
CA LEU A 70 -2.14 10.12 -10.56
C LEU A 70 -2.32 9.20 -11.74
N GLY A 71 -1.25 8.55 -12.16
CA GLY A 71 -1.32 7.67 -13.31
C GLY A 71 -1.54 6.21 -12.98
N TYR A 72 -1.44 5.85 -11.71
CA TYR A 72 -1.56 4.45 -11.33
C TYR A 72 -2.96 3.92 -11.61
N ARG A 73 -2.99 2.71 -12.12
CA ARG A 73 -4.25 1.98 -12.27
C ARG A 73 -4.02 0.56 -11.78
N ALA A 74 -4.93 0.06 -10.98
CA ALA A 74 -4.81 -1.30 -10.48
C ALA A 74 -5.01 -2.27 -11.63
N ASP A 75 -4.18 -3.32 -11.63
CA ASP A 75 -4.29 -4.34 -12.65
C ASP A 75 -5.47 -5.23 -12.27
N PRO A 76 -6.50 -5.32 -13.08
CA PRO A 76 -7.66 -6.13 -12.72
C PRO A 76 -7.29 -7.59 -12.52
N ASP A 77 -6.27 -8.07 -13.20
CA ASP A 77 -5.90 -9.45 -13.08
C ASP A 77 -5.25 -9.78 -11.77
N LEU A 78 -4.62 -8.80 -11.12
CA LEU A 78 -3.96 -9.06 -9.86
C LEU A 78 -4.94 -9.51 -8.80
N GLY A 79 -6.06 -8.86 -8.72
CA GLY A 79 -7.03 -9.17 -7.70
C GLY A 79 -7.68 -10.50 -7.94
N GLU A 80 -7.82 -10.87 -9.18
CA GLU A 80 -8.45 -12.10 -9.48
C GLU A 80 -7.54 -13.26 -9.38
N ALA A 81 -6.31 -13.05 -9.64
CA ALA A 81 -5.34 -14.11 -9.57
C ALA A 81 -5.17 -14.58 -8.14
N ALA A 82 -5.45 -13.73 -7.20
CA ALA A 82 -5.36 -14.13 -5.84
C ALA A 82 -6.57 -14.95 -5.46
#